data_bd0f11749f4c564708fa179041eead4c
#
_entry.id   bd0f11749f4c564708fa179041eead4c
#
_cell.length_a   1.000
_cell.length_b   1.000
_cell.length_c   1.000
_cell.angle_alpha   90.00
_cell.angle_beta   90.00
_cell.angle_gamma   90.00
#
_symmetry.space_group_name_H-M   'P 1'
#
loop_
_entity.id
_entity.type
_entity.pdbx_description
1 polymer ?
#
loop_
_entity_poly.entity_id
_entity_poly.type
_entity_poly.pdbx_seq_one_letter_code
_entity_poly.pdbx_strand_id
1 'polypeptide(L)'
;GSTIWNGSRYPAEVTDSLHHYSGALCMGTDASGECASVFYVVQTLPGDQSVTQELVDQMNSAGYRAEVVSAYQTAGGAPYLDYTDTVLGQVYEGMDVVDAIGQTAVDENQKPSEDITINSVSITQYE
;
A
#
# COMPACT_ATOMS: atom_id res chain seq x y z
N GLY A 1 14.13 -9.01 -0.30
CA GLY A 1 14.02 -9.25 1.12
C GLY A 1 14.16 -10.73 1.47
N SER A 2 14.39 -11.02 2.73
CA SER A 2 14.46 -12.39 3.24
C SER A 2 13.27 -12.64 4.17
N THR A 3 12.88 -13.90 4.34
CA THR A 3 11.78 -14.31 5.22
C THR A 3 12.31 -15.12 6.40
N ILE A 4 11.47 -15.28 7.43
CA ILE A 4 11.74 -16.17 8.56
C ILE A 4 11.73 -17.66 8.12
N TRP A 5 11.28 -17.97 6.91
CA TRP A 5 11.25 -19.30 6.33
C TRP A 5 12.51 -19.61 5.50
N ASN A 6 13.69 -19.32 6.03
CA ASN A 6 14.98 -19.57 5.38
C ASN A 6 15.11 -18.89 4.00
N GLY A 7 14.53 -17.71 3.84
CA GLY A 7 14.54 -16.96 2.60
C GLY A 7 13.52 -17.44 1.55
N SER A 8 12.69 -18.44 1.88
CA SER A 8 11.62 -18.87 0.97
C SER A 8 10.60 -17.76 0.75
N ARG A 9 10.15 -17.62 -0.47
CA ARG A 9 9.08 -16.71 -0.86
C ARG A 9 7.73 -17.40 -0.74
N TYR A 10 6.66 -16.64 -0.82
CA TYR A 10 5.28 -17.13 -0.78
C TYR A 10 4.42 -16.38 -1.79
N PRO A 11 3.38 -17.01 -2.36
CA PRO A 11 2.52 -16.38 -3.36
C PRO A 11 1.75 -15.21 -2.77
N ALA A 12 1.48 -14.18 -3.58
CA ALA A 12 0.58 -13.11 -3.21
C ALA A 12 -0.86 -13.64 -3.08
N GLU A 13 -1.58 -13.09 -2.11
CA GLU A 13 -3.02 -13.33 -1.93
C GLU A 13 -3.80 -12.08 -2.33
N VAL A 14 -4.63 -12.20 -3.37
CA VAL A 14 -5.43 -11.11 -3.91
C VAL A 14 -6.92 -11.47 -3.88
N THR A 15 -7.77 -10.46 -3.73
CA THR A 15 -9.21 -10.63 -3.61
C THR A 15 -9.96 -9.38 -4.08
N ASP A 16 -11.19 -9.56 -4.54
CA ASP A 16 -12.10 -8.45 -4.91
C ASP A 16 -12.62 -7.64 -3.71
N SER A 17 -12.30 -8.06 -2.50
CA SER A 17 -12.81 -7.44 -1.26
C SER A 17 -11.82 -6.48 -0.61
N LEU A 18 -10.54 -6.52 -1.00
CA LEU A 18 -9.47 -5.73 -0.42
C LEU A 18 -8.76 -4.94 -1.52
N HIS A 19 -8.61 -3.66 -1.29
CA HIS A 19 -8.06 -2.72 -2.26
C HIS A 19 -6.98 -1.85 -1.64
N HIS A 20 -6.13 -1.26 -2.50
CA HIS A 20 -5.02 -0.41 -2.11
C HIS A 20 -5.47 1.05 -1.87
N TYR A 21 -6.48 1.23 -1.00
CA TYR A 21 -6.85 2.57 -0.54
C TYR A 21 -5.74 3.21 0.28
N SER A 22 -5.73 4.54 0.38
CA SER A 22 -4.81 5.22 1.28
C SER A 22 -4.90 4.66 2.70
N GLY A 23 -3.75 4.37 3.29
CA GLY A 23 -3.63 3.71 4.59
C GLY A 23 -3.64 2.18 4.56
N ALA A 24 -3.80 1.54 3.39
CA ALA A 24 -3.69 0.08 3.29
C ALA A 24 -2.25 -0.36 3.62
N LEU A 25 -2.14 -1.38 4.49
CA LEU A 25 -0.88 -2.08 4.76
C LEU A 25 -0.76 -3.27 3.82
N CYS A 26 0.32 -3.33 3.08
CA CYS A 26 0.48 -4.26 1.96
C CYS A 26 1.84 -4.95 1.96
N MET A 27 1.90 -6.13 1.34
CA MET A 27 3.17 -6.80 1.01
C MET A 27 3.47 -6.59 -0.47
N GLY A 28 4.70 -6.15 -0.76
CA GLY A 28 5.16 -6.02 -2.13
C GLY A 28 5.49 -7.38 -2.75
N THR A 29 5.15 -7.53 -4.02
CA THR A 29 5.50 -8.69 -4.85
C THR A 29 6.70 -8.40 -5.74
N ASP A 30 7.40 -9.44 -6.11
CA ASP A 30 8.40 -9.40 -7.17
C ASP A 30 7.78 -9.68 -8.56
N ALA A 31 8.63 -9.73 -9.58
CA ALA A 31 8.19 -9.98 -10.95
C ALA A 31 7.57 -11.38 -11.17
N SER A 32 7.76 -12.31 -10.25
CA SER A 32 7.14 -13.65 -10.28
C SER A 32 5.79 -13.71 -9.56
N GLY A 33 5.36 -12.62 -8.92
CA GLY A 33 4.13 -12.58 -8.11
C GLY A 33 4.31 -13.18 -6.72
N GLU A 34 5.54 -13.23 -6.23
CA GLU A 34 5.84 -13.78 -4.91
C GLU A 34 6.25 -12.68 -3.92
N CYS A 35 5.76 -12.82 -2.70
CA CYS A 35 6.08 -11.96 -1.56
C CYS A 35 7.31 -12.47 -0.79
N ALA A 36 7.98 -11.55 -0.11
CA ALA A 36 9.05 -11.87 0.84
C ALA A 36 8.84 -11.05 2.13
N SER A 37 9.78 -10.19 2.50
CA SER A 37 9.72 -9.38 3.72
C SER A 37 9.52 -7.88 3.46
N VAL A 38 9.23 -7.48 2.24
CA VAL A 38 8.97 -6.09 1.89
C VAL A 38 7.51 -5.77 2.11
N PHE A 39 7.24 -4.80 2.96
CA PHE A 39 5.89 -4.28 3.19
C PHE A 39 5.88 -2.76 2.98
N TYR A 40 4.70 -2.21 2.77
CA TYR A 40 4.51 -0.77 2.64
C TYR A 40 3.12 -0.35 3.11
N VAL A 41 2.96 0.93 3.36
CA VAL A 41 1.65 1.56 3.59
C VAL A 41 1.35 2.46 2.41
N VAL A 42 0.18 2.29 1.80
CA VAL A 42 -0.29 3.17 0.73
C VAL A 42 -0.53 4.56 1.30
N GLN A 43 0.08 5.57 0.70
CA GLN A 43 -0.04 6.94 1.15
C GLN A 43 -0.56 7.83 0.02
N THR A 44 -1.52 8.68 0.36
CA THR A 44 -1.97 9.79 -0.46
C THR A 44 -2.00 11.03 0.43
N LEU A 45 -1.20 12.03 0.10
CA LEU A 45 -1.17 13.27 0.87
C LEU A 45 -2.49 14.04 0.71
N PRO A 46 -2.94 14.77 1.75
CA PRO A 46 -4.10 15.64 1.65
C PRO A 46 -3.96 16.64 0.49
N GLY A 47 -4.94 16.65 -0.40
CA GLY A 47 -4.94 17.49 -1.60
C GLY A 47 -4.21 16.89 -2.80
N ASP A 48 -3.58 15.75 -2.65
CA ASP A 48 -2.98 15.00 -3.75
C ASP A 48 -4.08 14.35 -4.61
N GLN A 49 -3.97 14.51 -5.93
CA GLN A 49 -4.91 13.92 -6.89
C GLN A 49 -4.33 12.64 -7.50
N SER A 50 -3.95 11.71 -6.64
CA SER A 50 -3.40 10.41 -7.07
C SER A 50 -4.39 9.60 -7.92
N VAL A 51 -5.70 9.78 -7.69
CA VAL A 51 -6.77 9.13 -8.48
C VAL A 51 -7.31 10.12 -9.51
N THR A 52 -6.63 10.17 -10.64
CA THR A 52 -7.02 11.02 -11.78
C THR A 52 -8.25 10.49 -12.50
N GLN A 53 -8.89 11.33 -13.34
CA GLN A 53 -10.01 10.90 -14.18
C GLN A 53 -9.62 9.76 -15.12
N GLU A 54 -8.41 9.79 -15.66
CA GLU A 54 -7.90 8.68 -16.50
C GLU A 54 -7.87 7.35 -15.73
N LEU A 55 -7.44 7.38 -14.46
CA LEU A 55 -7.42 6.19 -13.62
C LEU A 55 -8.84 5.70 -13.28
N VAL A 56 -9.78 6.62 -13.08
CA VAL A 56 -11.22 6.29 -12.94
C VAL A 56 -11.75 5.59 -14.18
N ASP A 57 -11.43 6.09 -15.35
CA ASP A 57 -11.86 5.49 -16.62
C ASP A 57 -11.24 4.10 -16.83
N GLN A 58 -10.00 3.92 -16.43
CA GLN A 58 -9.32 2.61 -16.44
C GLN A 58 -10.00 1.62 -15.48
N MET A 59 -10.32 2.02 -14.25
CA MET A 59 -11.04 1.17 -13.30
C MET A 59 -12.43 0.77 -13.82
N ASN A 60 -13.18 1.71 -14.38
CA ASN A 60 -14.48 1.43 -14.99
C ASN A 60 -14.36 0.45 -16.15
N SER A 61 -13.35 0.63 -17.01
CA SER A 61 -13.09 -0.25 -18.15
C SER A 61 -12.65 -1.66 -17.71
N ALA A 62 -11.97 -1.75 -16.58
CA ALA A 62 -11.55 -3.02 -15.98
C ALA A 62 -12.68 -3.73 -15.20
N GLY A 63 -13.85 -3.12 -15.11
CA GLY A 63 -15.02 -3.72 -14.45
C GLY A 63 -15.05 -3.55 -12.92
N TYR A 64 -14.36 -2.56 -12.39
CA TYR A 64 -14.45 -2.24 -10.96
C TYR A 64 -15.88 -1.88 -10.57
N ARG A 65 -16.28 -2.31 -9.38
CA ARG A 65 -17.58 -1.93 -8.81
C ARG A 65 -17.62 -0.42 -8.53
N ALA A 66 -18.75 0.21 -8.78
CA ALA A 66 -18.91 1.66 -8.63
C ALA A 66 -18.56 2.18 -7.23
N GLU A 67 -18.89 1.41 -6.18
CA GLU A 67 -18.54 1.76 -4.80
C GLU A 67 -17.03 1.74 -4.56
N VAL A 68 -16.28 0.86 -5.22
CA VAL A 68 -14.81 0.81 -5.13
C VAL A 68 -14.19 2.02 -5.82
N VAL A 69 -14.65 2.36 -7.01
CA VAL A 69 -14.20 3.56 -7.74
C VAL A 69 -14.46 4.82 -6.92
N SER A 70 -15.67 4.95 -6.35
CA SER A 70 -16.04 6.08 -5.48
C SER A 70 -15.17 6.16 -4.23
N ALA A 71 -14.84 5.01 -3.63
CA ALA A 71 -13.96 4.96 -2.46
C ALA A 71 -12.54 5.43 -2.79
N TYR A 72 -11.99 5.04 -3.95
CA TYR A 72 -10.70 5.55 -4.43
C TYR A 72 -10.72 7.06 -4.67
N GLN A 73 -11.78 7.59 -5.28
CA GLN A 73 -11.92 9.03 -5.50
C GLN A 73 -11.98 9.83 -4.19
N THR A 74 -12.52 9.22 -3.13
CA THR A 74 -12.67 9.87 -1.82
C THR A 74 -11.42 9.73 -0.96
N ALA A 75 -10.88 8.52 -0.86
CA ALA A 75 -9.77 8.20 0.04
C ALA A 75 -8.38 8.35 -0.60
N GLY A 76 -8.32 8.32 -1.92
CA GLY A 76 -7.06 8.15 -2.63
C GLY A 76 -6.57 6.71 -2.60
N GLY A 77 -5.38 6.48 -3.10
CA GLY A 77 -4.75 5.17 -3.11
C GLY A 77 -4.08 4.81 -4.43
N ALA A 78 -3.80 3.54 -4.59
CA ALA A 78 -3.02 2.99 -5.70
C ALA A 78 -3.75 1.81 -6.38
N PRO A 79 -4.85 2.07 -7.12
CA PRO A 79 -5.65 0.99 -7.73
C PRO A 79 -4.86 0.12 -8.72
N TYR A 80 -3.77 0.62 -9.28
CA TYR A 80 -2.88 -0.14 -10.16
C TYR A 80 -2.12 -1.29 -9.44
N LEU A 81 -2.14 -1.34 -8.11
CA LEU A 81 -1.58 -2.42 -7.30
C LEU A 81 -2.62 -3.50 -6.96
N ASP A 82 -3.89 -3.23 -7.18
CA ASP A 82 -4.96 -4.21 -6.98
C ASP A 82 -4.71 -5.45 -7.85
N TYR A 83 -5.01 -6.62 -7.31
CA TYR A 83 -4.78 -7.93 -7.95
C TYR A 83 -3.31 -8.28 -8.20
N THR A 84 -2.38 -7.49 -7.70
CA THR A 84 -0.93 -7.75 -7.78
C THR A 84 -0.36 -7.99 -6.39
N ASP A 85 -0.49 -7.02 -5.51
CA ASP A 85 0.08 -7.05 -4.16
C ASP A 85 -0.97 -7.48 -3.14
N THR A 86 -0.52 -8.09 -2.05
CA THR A 86 -1.39 -8.53 -0.96
C THR A 86 -1.72 -7.36 -0.04
N VAL A 87 -3.01 -7.12 0.20
CA VAL A 87 -3.48 -6.21 1.25
C VAL A 87 -3.64 -6.99 2.55
N LEU A 88 -2.90 -6.58 3.59
CA LEU A 88 -2.89 -7.25 4.91
C LEU A 88 -3.80 -6.58 5.93
N GLY A 89 -3.96 -5.27 5.84
CA GLY A 89 -4.68 -4.50 6.84
C GLY A 89 -4.83 -3.04 6.47
N GLN A 90 -5.28 -2.25 7.44
CA GLN A 90 -5.56 -0.84 7.27
C GLN A 90 -5.04 -0.07 8.48
N VAL A 91 -4.32 1.01 8.24
CA VAL A 91 -3.98 1.98 9.30
C VAL A 91 -5.27 2.66 9.75
N TYR A 92 -5.58 2.58 11.04
CA TYR A 92 -6.75 3.23 11.64
C TYR A 92 -6.36 4.40 12.57
N GLU A 93 -5.09 4.46 12.96
CA GLU A 93 -4.53 5.52 13.81
C GLU A 93 -3.07 5.78 13.42
N GLY A 94 -2.62 7.05 13.44
CA GLY A 94 -1.23 7.42 13.16
C GLY A 94 -0.93 7.67 11.68
N MET A 95 -1.92 7.94 10.82
CA MET A 95 -1.65 8.31 9.41
C MET A 95 -0.82 9.58 9.28
N ASP A 96 -0.90 10.51 10.22
CA ASP A 96 -0.05 11.69 10.28
C ASP A 96 1.45 11.34 10.37
N VAL A 97 1.79 10.25 11.06
CA VAL A 97 3.16 9.73 11.11
C VAL A 97 3.58 9.13 9.75
N VAL A 98 2.69 8.38 9.11
CA VAL A 98 2.92 7.84 7.76
C VAL A 98 3.13 9.00 6.77
N ASP A 99 2.31 10.03 6.84
CA ASP A 99 2.43 11.23 6.00
C ASP A 99 3.74 11.97 6.25
N ALA A 100 4.17 12.09 7.49
CA ALA A 100 5.46 12.70 7.84
C ALA A 100 6.64 11.91 7.27
N ILE A 101 6.59 10.58 7.33
CA ILE A 101 7.61 9.72 6.71
C ILE A 101 7.62 9.91 5.19
N GLY A 102 6.44 9.91 4.55
CA GLY A 102 6.31 10.08 3.10
C GLY A 102 6.79 11.44 2.58
N GLN A 103 6.81 12.45 3.44
CA GLN A 103 7.30 13.81 3.11
C GLN A 103 8.79 14.02 3.44
N THR A 104 9.47 13.00 3.96
CA THR A 104 10.89 13.09 4.29
C THR A 104 11.72 13.32 3.02
N ALA A 105 12.76 14.16 3.13
CA ALA A 105 13.71 14.37 2.05
C ALA A 105 14.40 13.06 1.65
N VAL A 106 14.50 12.81 0.37
CA VAL A 106 15.08 11.60 -0.21
C VAL A 106 16.22 11.94 -1.16
N ASP A 107 17.09 10.98 -1.40
CA ASP A 107 18.13 11.06 -2.41
C ASP A 107 17.59 10.71 -3.82
N GLU A 108 18.49 10.66 -4.81
CA GLU A 108 18.16 10.33 -6.21
C GLU A 108 17.57 8.92 -6.40
N ASN A 109 17.76 8.03 -5.43
CA ASN A 109 17.23 6.66 -5.43
C ASN A 109 15.95 6.53 -4.60
N GLN A 110 15.33 7.64 -4.19
CA GLN A 110 14.15 7.68 -3.32
C GLN A 110 14.41 7.13 -1.91
N LYS A 111 15.67 7.05 -1.49
CA LYS A 111 16.03 6.66 -0.12
C LYS A 111 16.00 7.89 0.78
N PRO A 112 15.38 7.81 1.97
CA PRO A 112 15.43 8.90 2.94
C PRO A 112 16.87 9.36 3.22
N SER A 113 17.07 10.68 3.22
CA SER A 113 18.38 11.29 3.50
C SER A 113 18.88 11.05 4.92
N GLU A 114 17.94 10.83 5.84
CA GLU A 114 18.20 10.38 7.21
C GLU A 114 17.51 9.03 7.42
N ASP A 115 18.15 8.12 8.14
CA ASP A 115 17.61 6.79 8.38
C ASP A 115 16.32 6.86 9.20
N ILE A 116 15.28 6.19 8.71
CA ILE A 116 14.02 5.98 9.42
C ILE A 116 14.01 4.56 9.94
N THR A 117 13.97 4.42 11.26
CA THR A 117 14.14 3.12 11.92
C THR A 117 12.87 2.69 12.63
N ILE A 118 12.43 1.45 12.40
CA ILE A 118 11.40 0.81 13.21
C ILE A 118 12.09 0.22 14.46
N ASN A 119 11.85 0.82 15.61
CA ASN A 119 12.49 0.39 16.87
C ASN A 119 11.84 -0.85 17.46
N SER A 120 10.53 -0.98 17.31
CA SER A 120 9.77 -2.12 17.83
C SER A 120 8.46 -2.30 17.08
N VAL A 121 7.96 -3.52 17.08
CA VAL A 121 6.62 -3.89 16.61
C VAL A 121 5.97 -4.72 17.69
N SER A 122 4.72 -4.39 18.05
CA SER A 122 3.92 -5.18 18.99
C SER A 122 2.64 -5.63 18.29
N ILE A 123 2.27 -6.89 18.49
CA ILE A 123 1.04 -7.46 17.95
C ILE A 123 0.09 -7.66 19.12
N THR A 124 -1.07 -7.03 19.06
CA THR A 124 -2.12 -7.10 20.08
C THR A 124 -3.45 -7.41 19.40
N GLN A 125 -4.41 -7.88 20.20
CA GLN A 125 -5.76 -8.04 19.71
C GLN A 125 -6.44 -6.66 19.64
N TYR A 126 -7.11 -6.38 18.51
CA TYR A 126 -7.95 -5.20 18.37
C TYR A 126 -9.23 -5.39 19.19
N GLU A 127 -9.54 -4.41 19.99
CA GLU A 127 -10.75 -4.38 20.82
C GLU A 127 -11.76 -3.34 20.35
#